data_0271e14d444211505f2d891ab1dde068
#
_entry.id   0271e14d444211505f2d891ab1dde068
#
_cell.length_a   1.000
_cell.length_b   1.000
_cell.length_c   1.000
_cell.angle_alpha   90.00
_cell.angle_beta   90.00
_cell.angle_gamma   90.00
#
_symmetry.space_group_name_H-M   'P 1'
#
loop_
_entity.id
_entity.type
_entity.pdbx_description
1 polymer ?
#
loop_
_entity_poly.entity_id
_entity_poly.type
_entity_poly.pdbx_seq_one_letter_code
_entity_poly.pdbx_strand_id
1 'polypeptide(L)'
;FEAIVHTFKAVNKAKQLGADVLHIHAIGPALLVPYAKMLGLKVVFTHHGPDYDRDKWGIMAKMVLKWGERMGCLFADEVIVISEVIRNLIRRKYGRTEQVHLIYNGVPCPDYTNCPEYFRELGITERNYILGMCRFVPEKNLHHLVEAFRRVDKKGCRLVLAGDTDFEDEYSRALKREARENGVILTGFVKGKKLHSLLTNARCYVLPSSHEGLPIALLEAMSYRLPVIVSDIPAN
;
A
#
# COMPACT_ATOMS: atom_id res chain seq x y z
N PHE A 1 0.91 -9.36 18.59
CA PHE A 1 1.95 -9.23 19.66
C PHE A 1 3.36 -9.18 19.09
N GLU A 2 3.68 -9.92 18.03
CA GLU A 2 5.02 -9.98 17.45
C GLU A 2 5.55 -8.61 17.04
N ALA A 3 4.75 -7.79 16.35
CA ALA A 3 5.15 -6.43 15.95
C ALA A 3 5.50 -5.52 17.13
N ILE A 4 4.79 -5.63 18.26
CA ILE A 4 5.07 -4.84 19.47
C ILE A 4 6.39 -5.29 20.09
N VAL A 5 6.60 -6.61 20.23
CA VAL A 5 7.86 -7.17 20.76
C VAL A 5 9.04 -6.80 19.87
N HIS A 6 8.86 -6.89 18.55
CA HIS A 6 9.90 -6.48 17.59
C HIS A 6 10.24 -4.99 17.76
N THR A 7 9.23 -4.12 17.82
CA THR A 7 9.44 -2.68 17.98
C THR A 7 10.11 -2.36 19.30
N PHE A 8 9.73 -3.02 20.39
CA PHE A 8 10.38 -2.85 21.70
C PHE A 8 11.88 -3.20 21.62
N LYS A 9 12.23 -4.34 21.01
CA LYS A 9 13.64 -4.71 20.79
C LYS A 9 14.37 -3.71 19.91
N ALA A 10 13.72 -3.20 18.84
CA ALA A 10 14.31 -2.21 17.94
C ALA A 10 14.59 -0.87 18.64
N VAL A 11 13.67 -0.38 19.48
CA VAL A 11 13.85 0.85 20.28
C VAL A 11 15.05 0.70 21.24
N ASN A 12 15.15 -0.43 21.97
CA ASN A 12 16.28 -0.68 22.86
C ASN A 12 17.60 -0.78 22.06
N LYS A 13 17.57 -1.43 20.90
CA LYS A 13 18.76 -1.52 20.05
C LYS A 13 19.20 -0.17 19.52
N ALA A 14 18.28 0.70 19.11
CA ALA A 14 18.57 2.07 18.69
C ALA A 14 19.25 2.86 19.82
N LYS A 15 18.74 2.74 21.06
CA LYS A 15 19.37 3.36 22.23
C LYS A 15 20.77 2.84 22.49
N GLN A 16 20.99 1.51 22.42
CA GLN A 16 22.31 0.89 22.60
C GLN A 16 23.32 1.34 21.54
N LEU A 17 22.86 1.59 20.32
CA LEU A 17 23.70 2.06 19.20
C LEU A 17 23.96 3.56 19.25
N GLY A 18 23.40 4.31 20.21
CA GLY A 18 23.55 5.76 20.31
C GLY A 18 22.89 6.51 19.17
N ALA A 19 21.76 6.02 18.66
CA ALA A 19 21.04 6.67 17.58
C ALA A 19 20.59 8.09 17.99
N ASP A 20 20.80 9.08 17.15
CA ASP A 20 20.36 10.46 17.37
C ASP A 20 18.85 10.62 17.18
N VAL A 21 18.30 9.90 16.18
CA VAL A 21 16.88 9.94 15.81
C VAL A 21 16.36 8.53 15.60
N LEU A 22 15.18 8.26 16.15
CA LEU A 22 14.42 7.04 15.89
C LEU A 22 13.23 7.36 15.01
N HIS A 23 13.19 6.78 13.80
CA HIS A 23 12.07 6.93 12.89
C HIS A 23 11.14 5.72 12.99
N ILE A 24 9.91 5.95 13.44
CA ILE A 24 8.88 4.93 13.62
C ILE A 24 7.84 5.06 12.51
N HIS A 25 7.58 3.96 11.81
CA HIS A 25 6.59 3.89 10.76
C HIS A 25 5.34 3.12 11.21
N ALA A 26 4.18 3.63 10.82
CA ALA A 26 2.84 3.09 11.05
C ALA A 26 2.36 3.15 12.52
N ILE A 27 1.04 3.15 12.66
CA ILE A 27 0.35 3.39 13.94
C ILE A 27 0.53 2.26 14.96
N GLY A 28 0.76 1.01 14.52
CA GLY A 28 1.01 -0.10 15.44
C GLY A 28 2.30 0.07 16.23
N PRO A 29 3.47 0.18 15.59
CA PRO A 29 4.75 0.47 16.23
C PRO A 29 4.76 1.78 17.02
N ALA A 30 3.98 2.79 16.61
CA ALA A 30 3.89 4.08 17.30
C ALA A 30 3.38 3.98 18.76
N LEU A 31 2.79 2.86 19.15
CA LEU A 31 2.45 2.58 20.56
C LEU A 31 3.66 2.74 21.50
N LEU A 32 4.87 2.50 20.99
CA LEU A 32 6.11 2.57 21.76
C LEU A 32 6.84 3.94 21.69
N VAL A 33 6.23 4.94 21.06
CA VAL A 33 6.79 6.30 21.02
C VAL A 33 7.04 6.86 22.43
N PRO A 34 6.11 6.79 23.41
CA PRO A 34 6.37 7.27 24.75
C PRO A 34 7.57 6.57 25.42
N TYR A 35 7.70 5.25 25.22
CA TYR A 35 8.84 4.49 25.73
C TYR A 35 10.17 4.97 25.12
N ALA A 36 10.22 5.18 23.81
CA ALA A 36 11.40 5.72 23.14
C ALA A 36 11.78 7.12 23.68
N LYS A 37 10.76 7.96 23.95
CA LYS A 37 10.96 9.29 24.57
C LYS A 37 11.52 9.18 26.00
N MET A 38 11.03 8.24 26.81
CA MET A 38 11.57 8.00 28.15
C MET A 38 13.05 7.58 28.13
N LEU A 39 13.50 6.91 27.07
CA LEU A 39 14.91 6.59 26.86
C LEU A 39 15.74 7.76 26.34
N GLY A 40 15.14 8.95 26.15
CA GLY A 40 15.81 10.15 25.65
C GLY A 40 16.07 10.17 24.14
N LEU A 41 15.38 9.34 23.36
CA LEU A 41 15.48 9.36 21.90
C LEU A 41 14.62 10.49 21.31
N LYS A 42 15.10 11.14 20.27
CA LYS A 42 14.27 11.97 19.39
C LYS A 42 13.49 11.07 18.45
N VAL A 43 12.18 11.27 18.34
CA VAL A 43 11.30 10.38 17.58
C VAL A 43 10.62 11.12 16.44
N VAL A 44 10.82 10.63 15.22
CA VAL A 44 10.02 10.97 14.05
C VAL A 44 9.00 9.84 13.83
N PHE A 45 7.74 10.18 13.64
CA PHE A 45 6.67 9.23 13.38
C PHE A 45 6.06 9.45 12.01
N THR A 46 6.04 8.44 11.13
CA THR A 46 5.30 8.51 9.86
C THR A 46 3.97 7.78 9.96
N HIS A 47 2.90 8.53 9.73
CA HIS A 47 1.53 8.03 9.69
C HIS A 47 1.16 7.63 8.25
N HIS A 48 1.02 6.32 7.98
CA HIS A 48 0.70 5.78 6.65
C HIS A 48 -0.79 5.59 6.38
N GLY A 49 -1.65 5.88 7.35
CA GLY A 49 -3.10 5.72 7.25
C GLY A 49 -3.70 5.07 8.49
N PRO A 50 -5.03 5.17 8.66
CA PRO A 50 -5.76 4.59 9.78
C PRO A 50 -5.99 3.08 9.56
N ASP A 51 -4.96 2.26 9.75
CA ASP A 51 -5.02 0.80 9.54
C ASP A 51 -6.12 0.08 10.32
N TYR A 52 -6.65 0.70 11.38
CA TYR A 52 -7.77 0.16 12.15
C TYR A 52 -9.10 0.17 11.38
N ASP A 53 -9.20 0.88 10.26
CA ASP A 53 -10.40 0.87 9.39
C ASP A 53 -10.47 -0.37 8.49
N ARG A 54 -9.40 -1.16 8.44
CA ARG A 54 -9.36 -2.42 7.68
C ARG A 54 -10.15 -3.51 8.40
N ASP A 55 -10.93 -4.28 7.66
CA ASP A 55 -11.81 -5.34 8.19
C ASP A 55 -11.07 -6.52 8.81
N LYS A 56 -9.82 -6.75 8.41
CA LYS A 56 -8.99 -7.85 8.95
C LYS A 56 -8.71 -7.75 10.46
N TRP A 57 -8.91 -6.58 11.07
CA TRP A 57 -8.60 -6.37 12.47
C TRP A 57 -9.81 -6.59 13.37
N GLY A 58 -9.69 -7.49 14.34
CA GLY A 58 -10.67 -7.62 15.41
C GLY A 58 -10.67 -6.42 16.36
N ILE A 59 -11.70 -6.32 17.20
CA ILE A 59 -11.96 -5.16 18.09
C ILE A 59 -10.73 -4.81 18.96
N MET A 60 -10.09 -5.80 19.56
CA MET A 60 -8.89 -5.60 20.40
C MET A 60 -7.73 -5.00 19.60
N ALA A 61 -7.47 -5.53 18.41
CA ALA A 61 -6.41 -5.01 17.54
C ALA A 61 -6.71 -3.58 17.09
N LYS A 62 -7.95 -3.27 16.74
CA LYS A 62 -8.38 -1.91 16.40
C LYS A 62 -8.17 -0.92 17.56
N MET A 63 -8.43 -1.33 18.80
CA MET A 63 -8.13 -0.51 19.98
C MET A 63 -6.63 -0.26 20.12
N VAL A 64 -5.80 -1.28 20.04
CA VAL A 64 -4.33 -1.14 20.13
C VAL A 64 -3.81 -0.22 19.04
N LEU A 65 -4.29 -0.34 17.81
CA LEU A 65 -3.90 0.53 16.69
C LEU A 65 -4.31 2.01 16.93
N LYS A 66 -5.53 2.24 17.45
CA LYS A 66 -5.98 3.60 17.82
C LYS A 66 -5.14 4.20 18.98
N TRP A 67 -4.74 3.38 19.93
CA TRP A 67 -3.82 3.80 20.98
C TRP A 67 -2.45 4.14 20.41
N GLY A 68 -1.92 3.30 19.50
CA GLY A 68 -0.65 3.57 18.84
C GLY A 68 -0.69 4.87 18.02
N GLU A 69 -1.76 5.12 17.26
CA GLU A 69 -1.96 6.39 16.57
C GLU A 69 -1.91 7.57 17.55
N ARG A 70 -2.65 7.48 18.67
CA ARG A 70 -2.66 8.51 19.70
C ARG A 70 -1.28 8.76 20.28
N MET A 71 -0.55 7.69 20.61
CA MET A 71 0.81 7.81 21.18
C MET A 71 1.77 8.45 20.17
N GLY A 72 1.76 8.02 18.93
CA GLY A 72 2.55 8.62 17.86
C GLY A 72 2.22 10.09 17.64
N CYS A 73 0.94 10.41 17.52
CA CYS A 73 0.49 11.78 17.24
C CYS A 73 0.71 12.76 18.41
N LEU A 74 0.74 12.30 19.67
CA LEU A 74 0.89 13.19 20.83
C LEU A 74 2.33 13.32 21.31
N PHE A 75 3.14 12.27 21.20
CA PHE A 75 4.45 12.20 21.86
C PHE A 75 5.65 12.21 20.91
N ALA A 76 5.49 11.97 19.61
CA ALA A 76 6.60 12.12 18.67
C ALA A 76 7.05 13.58 18.58
N ASP A 77 8.36 13.81 18.42
CA ASP A 77 8.89 15.16 18.19
C ASP A 77 8.38 15.71 16.87
N GLU A 78 8.47 14.92 15.81
CA GLU A 78 8.02 15.26 14.48
C GLU A 78 7.07 14.18 13.94
N VAL A 79 6.02 14.60 13.24
CA VAL A 79 5.08 13.71 12.57
C VAL A 79 5.11 13.94 11.06
N ILE A 80 5.35 12.89 10.31
CA ILE A 80 5.23 12.90 8.86
C ILE A 80 3.88 12.28 8.49
N VAL A 81 3.13 12.93 7.62
CA VAL A 81 1.89 12.43 7.02
C VAL A 81 2.04 12.33 5.51
N ILE A 82 1.54 11.24 4.94
CA ILE A 82 1.74 10.96 3.51
C ILE A 82 0.61 11.52 2.62
N SER A 83 -0.42 12.13 3.20
CA SER A 83 -1.51 12.77 2.45
C SER A 83 -2.19 13.87 3.27
N GLU A 84 -2.86 14.78 2.55
CA GLU A 84 -3.71 15.83 3.16
C GLU A 84 -4.86 15.21 3.98
N VAL A 85 -5.38 14.08 3.56
CA VAL A 85 -6.43 13.36 4.29
C VAL A 85 -5.95 13.01 5.70
N ILE A 86 -4.74 12.45 5.81
CA ILE A 86 -4.14 12.07 7.09
C ILE A 86 -3.79 13.33 7.90
N ARG A 87 -3.27 14.39 7.28
CA ARG A 87 -3.01 15.67 7.97
C ARG A 87 -4.27 16.24 8.61
N ASN A 88 -5.36 16.24 7.85
CA ASN A 88 -6.65 16.72 8.34
C ASN A 88 -7.25 15.79 9.43
N LEU A 89 -7.02 14.48 9.34
CA LEU A 89 -7.41 13.53 10.37
C LEU A 89 -6.70 13.85 11.70
N ILE A 90 -5.37 14.01 11.69
CA ILE A 90 -4.58 14.33 12.87
C ILE A 90 -5.02 15.65 13.49
N ARG A 91 -5.19 16.69 12.67
CA ARG A 91 -5.67 18.01 13.12
C ARG A 91 -7.03 17.92 13.83
N ARG A 92 -7.99 17.20 13.22
CA ARG A 92 -9.35 17.08 13.78
C ARG A 92 -9.39 16.21 15.04
N LYS A 93 -8.59 15.13 15.08
CA LYS A 93 -8.68 14.12 16.13
C LYS A 93 -7.81 14.42 17.35
N TYR A 94 -6.66 15.07 17.14
CA TYR A 94 -5.66 15.32 18.17
C TYR A 94 -5.33 16.80 18.37
N GLY A 95 -5.88 17.70 17.56
CA GLY A 95 -5.60 19.14 17.61
C GLY A 95 -4.16 19.51 17.22
N ARG A 96 -3.36 18.52 16.76
CA ARG A 96 -1.95 18.75 16.43
C ARG A 96 -1.81 19.36 15.04
N THR A 97 -1.18 20.53 14.99
CA THR A 97 -0.86 21.27 13.75
C THR A 97 0.61 21.57 13.62
N GLU A 98 1.32 21.69 14.77
CA GLU A 98 2.74 21.96 14.80
C GLU A 98 3.54 20.67 14.70
N GLN A 99 4.75 20.76 14.12
CA GLN A 99 5.63 19.63 13.83
C GLN A 99 4.92 18.48 13.08
N VAL A 100 4.01 18.84 12.16
CA VAL A 100 3.33 17.92 11.25
C VAL A 100 3.68 18.27 9.82
N HIS A 101 4.42 17.38 9.16
CA HIS A 101 4.97 17.57 7.84
C HIS A 101 4.24 16.70 6.82
N LEU A 102 3.71 17.33 5.77
CA LEU A 102 3.17 16.62 4.63
C LEU A 102 4.32 16.24 3.69
N ILE A 103 4.63 14.96 3.64
CA ILE A 103 5.63 14.40 2.73
C ILE A 103 4.98 13.21 2.02
N TYR A 104 4.62 13.41 0.75
CA TYR A 104 4.01 12.36 -0.06
C TYR A 104 4.97 11.19 -0.29
N ASN A 105 4.40 9.99 -0.48
CA ASN A 105 5.19 8.86 -0.95
C ASN A 105 5.79 9.18 -2.31
N GLY A 106 7.07 8.85 -2.49
CA GLY A 106 7.75 8.92 -3.76
C GLY A 106 7.79 7.57 -4.46
N VAL A 107 8.02 7.60 -5.77
CA VAL A 107 8.29 6.42 -6.59
C VAL A 107 9.56 6.65 -7.39
N PRO A 108 10.30 5.58 -7.78
CA PRO A 108 11.46 5.70 -8.64
C PRO A 108 11.08 6.33 -9.99
N CYS A 109 12.06 6.95 -10.64
CA CYS A 109 11.91 7.35 -12.03
C CYS A 109 11.59 6.12 -12.90
N PRO A 110 10.66 6.25 -13.88
CA PRO A 110 10.30 5.15 -14.76
C PRO A 110 11.50 4.60 -15.53
N ASP A 111 11.56 3.29 -15.60
CA ASP A 111 12.46 2.55 -16.51
C ASP A 111 11.62 1.94 -17.63
N TYR A 112 11.69 2.52 -18.82
CA TYR A 112 10.90 2.10 -19.99
C TYR A 112 11.52 0.87 -20.68
N THR A 113 11.87 -0.14 -19.88
CA THR A 113 12.42 -1.40 -20.38
C THR A 113 11.30 -2.28 -20.94
N ASN A 114 11.53 -2.87 -22.12
CA ASN A 114 10.70 -3.91 -22.70
C ASN A 114 11.28 -5.30 -22.40
N CYS A 115 10.40 -6.26 -22.19
CA CYS A 115 10.74 -7.68 -21.98
C CYS A 115 9.85 -8.55 -22.89
N PRO A 116 10.15 -8.64 -24.21
CA PRO A 116 9.30 -9.36 -25.18
C PRO A 116 9.11 -10.84 -24.86
N GLU A 117 10.12 -11.49 -24.27
CA GLU A 117 10.04 -12.89 -23.82
C GLU A 117 8.94 -13.05 -22.77
N TYR A 118 8.87 -12.13 -21.81
CA TYR A 118 7.87 -12.15 -20.76
C TYR A 118 6.46 -11.92 -21.32
N PHE A 119 6.31 -11.08 -22.33
CA PHE A 119 5.02 -10.90 -23.00
C PHE A 119 4.57 -12.15 -23.74
N ARG A 120 5.49 -12.85 -24.41
CA ARG A 120 5.21 -14.15 -25.05
C ARG A 120 4.82 -15.21 -24.00
N GLU A 121 5.52 -15.27 -22.89
CA GLU A 121 5.19 -16.15 -21.75
C GLU A 121 3.76 -15.92 -21.24
N LEU A 122 3.34 -14.64 -21.13
CA LEU A 122 2.00 -14.26 -20.65
C LEU A 122 0.92 -14.31 -21.75
N GLY A 123 1.29 -14.46 -23.03
CA GLY A 123 0.34 -14.39 -24.15
C GLY A 123 -0.33 -13.01 -24.30
N ILE A 124 0.41 -11.93 -24.05
CA ILE A 124 -0.03 -10.54 -24.18
C ILE A 124 0.79 -9.79 -25.22
N THR A 125 0.26 -8.66 -25.68
CA THR A 125 0.95 -7.72 -26.56
C THR A 125 0.89 -6.31 -25.99
N GLU A 126 1.77 -5.44 -26.46
CA GLU A 126 1.82 -4.05 -26.05
C GLU A 126 0.46 -3.35 -26.25
N ARG A 127 0.06 -2.54 -25.30
CA ARG A 127 -1.20 -1.78 -25.31
C ARG A 127 -2.47 -2.62 -25.43
N ASN A 128 -2.39 -3.94 -25.29
CA ASN A 128 -3.53 -4.84 -25.42
C ASN A 128 -3.91 -5.54 -24.11
N TYR A 129 -3.62 -4.91 -22.97
CA TYR A 129 -4.06 -5.40 -21.67
C TYR A 129 -4.31 -4.25 -20.68
N ILE A 130 -5.22 -4.52 -19.75
CA ILE A 130 -5.50 -3.72 -18.56
C ILE A 130 -4.66 -4.30 -17.43
N LEU A 131 -4.03 -3.45 -16.64
CA LEU A 131 -3.17 -3.85 -15.52
C LEU A 131 -3.84 -3.51 -14.18
N GLY A 132 -4.04 -4.52 -13.34
CA GLY A 132 -4.28 -4.36 -11.90
C GLY A 132 -3.02 -4.80 -11.16
N MET A 133 -2.47 -3.96 -10.27
CA MET A 133 -1.23 -4.27 -9.57
C MET A 133 -1.37 -3.90 -8.08
N CYS A 134 -1.53 -4.91 -7.22
CA CYS A 134 -1.58 -4.74 -5.77
C CYS A 134 -1.50 -6.10 -5.06
N ARG A 135 -1.49 -6.07 -3.73
CA ARG A 135 -1.68 -7.29 -2.94
C ARG A 135 -3.10 -7.82 -3.08
N PHE A 136 -3.25 -9.15 -3.08
CA PHE A 136 -4.57 -9.81 -3.19
C PHE A 136 -5.23 -9.91 -1.82
N VAL A 137 -5.79 -8.78 -1.38
CA VAL A 137 -6.48 -8.63 -0.09
C VAL A 137 -7.86 -7.98 -0.32
N PRO A 138 -8.86 -8.24 0.56
CA PRO A 138 -10.25 -7.83 0.35
C PRO A 138 -10.41 -6.35 0.02
N GLU A 139 -9.72 -5.46 0.74
CA GLU A 139 -9.81 -4.01 0.56
C GLU A 139 -9.33 -3.50 -0.81
N LYS A 140 -8.67 -4.33 -1.61
CA LYS A 140 -8.27 -4.00 -2.99
C LYS A 140 -9.35 -4.28 -4.03
N ASN A 141 -10.41 -4.99 -3.65
CA ASN A 141 -11.60 -5.26 -4.48
C ASN A 141 -11.29 -5.79 -5.89
N LEU A 142 -10.23 -6.57 -6.07
CA LEU A 142 -9.85 -7.12 -7.38
C LEU A 142 -10.93 -8.03 -7.98
N HIS A 143 -11.77 -8.65 -7.16
CA HIS A 143 -12.93 -9.42 -7.62
C HIS A 143 -13.92 -8.54 -8.41
N HIS A 144 -14.15 -7.28 -8.01
CA HIS A 144 -14.95 -6.34 -8.80
C HIS A 144 -14.32 -6.04 -10.16
N LEU A 145 -12.99 -5.96 -10.24
CA LEU A 145 -12.30 -5.77 -11.52
C LEU A 145 -12.44 -6.99 -12.42
N VAL A 146 -12.31 -8.21 -11.88
CA VAL A 146 -12.51 -9.46 -12.62
C VAL A 146 -13.94 -9.54 -13.14
N GLU A 147 -14.93 -9.26 -12.29
CA GLU A 147 -16.33 -9.28 -12.67
C GLU A 147 -16.66 -8.22 -13.73
N ALA A 148 -16.17 -6.98 -13.57
CA ALA A 148 -16.35 -5.93 -14.57
C ALA A 148 -15.73 -6.33 -15.91
N PHE A 149 -14.51 -6.88 -15.90
CA PHE A 149 -13.83 -7.34 -17.10
C PHE A 149 -14.59 -8.49 -17.82
N ARG A 150 -15.30 -9.33 -17.09
CA ARG A 150 -16.16 -10.38 -17.64
C ARG A 150 -17.31 -9.80 -18.49
N ARG A 151 -17.84 -8.63 -18.08
CA ARG A 151 -19.05 -8.02 -18.66
C ARG A 151 -18.77 -7.12 -19.87
N VAL A 152 -17.53 -6.68 -20.07
CA VAL A 152 -17.21 -5.78 -21.18
C VAL A 152 -16.85 -6.53 -22.46
N ASP A 153 -17.09 -5.89 -23.62
CA ASP A 153 -16.57 -6.36 -24.90
C ASP A 153 -15.04 -6.18 -24.91
N LYS A 154 -14.34 -7.30 -24.82
CA LYS A 154 -12.88 -7.33 -24.63
C LYS A 154 -12.10 -6.86 -25.86
N LYS A 155 -12.66 -6.97 -27.08
CA LYS A 155 -11.99 -6.67 -28.36
C LYS A 155 -10.54 -7.18 -28.43
N GLY A 156 -10.31 -8.39 -27.91
CA GLY A 156 -8.99 -8.99 -27.80
C GLY A 156 -8.14 -8.51 -26.62
N CYS A 157 -8.56 -7.50 -25.86
CA CYS A 157 -7.85 -7.01 -24.68
C CYS A 157 -7.83 -8.05 -23.56
N ARG A 158 -6.74 -8.13 -22.82
CA ARG A 158 -6.55 -9.05 -21.68
C ARG A 158 -6.60 -8.26 -20.36
N LEU A 159 -6.90 -8.96 -19.27
CA LEU A 159 -6.69 -8.44 -17.92
C LEU A 159 -5.50 -9.15 -17.32
N VAL A 160 -4.56 -8.38 -16.78
CA VAL A 160 -3.37 -8.86 -16.07
C VAL A 160 -3.47 -8.37 -14.63
N LEU A 161 -3.43 -9.30 -13.68
CA LEU A 161 -3.32 -8.99 -12.26
C LEU A 161 -1.91 -9.34 -11.80
N ALA A 162 -1.13 -8.31 -11.47
CA ALA A 162 0.22 -8.41 -10.96
C ALA A 162 0.23 -8.26 -9.43
N GLY A 163 0.80 -9.21 -8.75
CA GLY A 163 0.84 -9.30 -7.30
C GLY A 163 0.34 -10.63 -6.78
N ASP A 164 0.31 -10.74 -5.47
CA ASP A 164 -0.17 -11.92 -4.75
C ASP A 164 -0.51 -11.52 -3.31
N THR A 165 -0.72 -12.48 -2.44
CA THR A 165 -0.82 -12.31 -0.99
C THR A 165 0.39 -12.91 -0.28
N ASP A 166 0.78 -12.35 0.86
CA ASP A 166 1.86 -12.91 1.68
C ASP A 166 1.45 -14.24 2.34
N PHE A 167 0.15 -14.37 2.66
CA PHE A 167 -0.44 -15.59 3.22
C PHE A 167 -1.77 -15.86 2.53
N GLU A 168 -1.92 -17.06 1.97
CA GLU A 168 -3.18 -17.44 1.32
C GLU A 168 -4.33 -17.57 2.31
N ASP A 169 -5.38 -16.81 2.04
CA ASP A 169 -6.65 -16.84 2.74
C ASP A 169 -7.80 -17.28 1.80
N GLU A 170 -9.00 -17.30 2.31
CA GLU A 170 -10.20 -17.67 1.53
C GLU A 170 -10.43 -16.70 0.37
N TYR A 171 -10.28 -15.39 0.61
CA TYR A 171 -10.45 -14.36 -0.41
C TYR A 171 -9.46 -14.53 -1.56
N SER A 172 -8.17 -14.64 -1.26
CA SER A 172 -7.13 -14.76 -2.29
C SER A 172 -7.26 -16.04 -3.11
N ARG A 173 -7.65 -17.17 -2.48
CA ARG A 173 -7.95 -18.42 -3.20
C ARG A 173 -9.15 -18.28 -4.12
N ALA A 174 -10.24 -17.66 -3.63
CA ALA A 174 -11.44 -17.42 -4.43
C ALA A 174 -11.15 -16.49 -5.62
N LEU A 175 -10.46 -15.38 -5.39
CA LEU A 175 -10.04 -14.45 -6.43
C LEU A 175 -9.19 -15.13 -7.51
N LYS A 176 -8.18 -15.91 -7.12
CA LYS A 176 -7.30 -16.61 -8.08
C LYS A 176 -8.08 -17.63 -8.91
N ARG A 177 -9.03 -18.35 -8.31
CA ARG A 177 -9.90 -19.28 -9.03
C ARG A 177 -10.77 -18.55 -10.04
N GLU A 178 -11.53 -17.54 -9.61
CA GLU A 178 -12.40 -16.73 -10.46
C GLU A 178 -11.62 -16.06 -11.61
N ALA A 179 -10.45 -15.52 -11.31
CA ALA A 179 -9.57 -14.93 -12.32
C ALA A 179 -9.18 -15.94 -13.41
N ARG A 180 -8.77 -17.16 -13.03
CA ARG A 180 -8.42 -18.22 -13.99
C ARG A 180 -9.60 -18.67 -14.83
N GLU A 181 -10.76 -18.86 -14.23
CA GLU A 181 -12.01 -19.26 -14.92
C GLU A 181 -12.45 -18.20 -15.96
N ASN A 182 -12.12 -16.93 -15.75
CA ASN A 182 -12.43 -15.83 -16.65
C ASN A 182 -11.28 -15.46 -17.60
N GLY A 183 -10.22 -16.25 -17.65
CA GLY A 183 -9.08 -16.05 -18.54
C GLY A 183 -8.23 -14.82 -18.18
N VAL A 184 -8.26 -14.39 -16.93
CA VAL A 184 -7.40 -13.34 -16.39
C VAL A 184 -6.00 -13.90 -16.14
N ILE A 185 -5.00 -13.13 -16.49
CA ILE A 185 -3.59 -13.51 -16.33
C ILE A 185 -3.12 -13.10 -14.94
N LEU A 186 -2.64 -14.09 -14.18
CA LEU A 186 -2.06 -13.90 -12.85
C LEU A 186 -0.54 -14.02 -12.95
N THR A 187 0.19 -12.97 -12.64
CA THR A 187 1.65 -12.98 -12.75
C THR A 187 2.36 -13.38 -11.46
N GLY A 188 1.66 -13.38 -10.32
CA GLY A 188 2.31 -13.42 -9.01
C GLY A 188 3.07 -12.11 -8.75
N PHE A 189 3.97 -12.14 -7.76
CA PHE A 189 4.84 -11.00 -7.47
C PHE A 189 5.85 -10.79 -8.59
N VAL A 190 5.86 -9.59 -9.19
CA VAL A 190 6.82 -9.20 -10.24
C VAL A 190 7.65 -8.02 -9.77
N LYS A 191 8.93 -8.00 -10.21
CA LYS A 191 9.90 -6.95 -9.88
C LYS A 191 10.83 -6.68 -11.07
N GLY A 192 11.55 -5.57 -11.00
CA GLY A 192 12.57 -5.18 -11.98
C GLY A 192 12.02 -5.13 -13.41
N LYS A 193 12.78 -5.61 -14.39
CA LYS A 193 12.45 -5.50 -15.82
C LYS A 193 11.06 -6.01 -16.19
N LYS A 194 10.59 -7.11 -15.58
CA LYS A 194 9.25 -7.65 -15.83
C LYS A 194 8.16 -6.66 -15.39
N LEU A 195 8.31 -6.07 -14.20
CA LEU A 195 7.39 -5.04 -13.70
C LEU A 195 7.41 -3.78 -14.56
N HIS A 196 8.60 -3.27 -14.86
CA HIS A 196 8.78 -2.08 -15.70
C HIS A 196 8.15 -2.28 -17.08
N SER A 197 8.32 -3.47 -17.68
CA SER A 197 7.71 -3.82 -18.96
C SER A 197 6.18 -3.82 -18.89
N LEU A 198 5.59 -4.37 -17.82
CA LEU A 198 4.13 -4.32 -17.62
C LEU A 198 3.62 -2.89 -17.47
N LEU A 199 4.30 -2.05 -16.71
CA LEU A 199 3.92 -0.64 -16.54
C LEU A 199 4.11 0.19 -17.82
N THR A 200 5.19 -0.05 -18.57
CA THR A 200 5.46 0.66 -19.83
C THR A 200 4.39 0.41 -20.88
N ASN A 201 3.86 -0.81 -20.96
CA ASN A 201 3.10 -1.26 -22.11
C ASN A 201 1.63 -1.58 -21.79
N ALA A 202 1.14 -1.30 -20.58
CA ALA A 202 -0.28 -1.45 -20.28
C ALA A 202 -1.12 -0.42 -21.08
N ARG A 203 -2.36 -0.77 -21.36
CA ARG A 203 -3.35 0.14 -21.95
C ARG A 203 -3.84 1.15 -20.92
N CYS A 204 -4.13 0.67 -19.72
CA CYS A 204 -4.48 1.47 -18.55
C CYS A 204 -4.19 0.66 -17.27
N TYR A 205 -4.16 1.37 -16.15
CA TYR A 205 -4.05 0.81 -14.82
C TYR A 205 -5.38 0.96 -14.07
N VAL A 206 -5.80 -0.08 -13.33
CA VAL A 206 -7.05 -0.06 -12.57
C VAL A 206 -6.80 -0.41 -11.11
N LEU A 207 -7.30 0.43 -10.18
CA LEU A 207 -7.22 0.21 -8.74
C LEU A 207 -8.59 0.45 -8.09
N PRO A 208 -9.42 -0.59 -7.89
CA PRO A 208 -10.77 -0.48 -7.34
C PRO A 208 -10.81 -0.52 -5.81
N SER A 209 -9.75 -0.10 -5.13
CA SER A 209 -9.60 -0.19 -3.67
C SER A 209 -10.70 0.59 -2.93
N SER A 210 -11.20 0.03 -1.84
CA SER A 210 -12.10 0.73 -0.91
C SER A 210 -11.36 1.50 0.18
N HIS A 211 -10.09 1.19 0.41
CA HIS A 211 -9.27 1.85 1.43
C HIS A 211 -7.81 1.97 0.98
N GLU A 212 -7.27 3.18 1.08
CA GLU A 212 -5.87 3.53 0.80
C GLU A 212 -5.37 4.64 1.74
N GLY A 213 -4.07 4.76 1.88
CA GLY A 213 -3.44 5.93 2.52
C GLY A 213 -2.90 6.92 1.49
N LEU A 214 -2.02 6.45 0.63
CA LEU A 214 -1.52 7.01 -0.63
C LEU A 214 -0.91 5.83 -1.40
N PRO A 215 -1.61 5.25 -2.39
CA PRO A 215 -1.22 3.97 -2.98
C PRO A 215 0.01 4.12 -3.88
N ILE A 216 1.13 3.53 -3.47
CA ILE A 216 2.41 3.57 -4.22
C ILE A 216 2.23 2.98 -5.63
N ALA A 217 1.47 1.90 -5.77
CA ALA A 217 1.21 1.29 -7.07
C ALA A 217 0.49 2.22 -8.06
N LEU A 218 -0.40 3.09 -7.57
CA LEU A 218 -1.04 4.13 -8.37
C LEU A 218 -0.01 5.20 -8.80
N LEU A 219 0.83 5.66 -7.86
CA LEU A 219 1.88 6.62 -8.15
C LEU A 219 2.89 6.06 -9.18
N GLU A 220 3.25 4.77 -9.06
CA GLU A 220 4.07 4.08 -10.07
C GLU A 220 3.38 4.08 -11.44
N ALA A 221 2.12 3.67 -11.52
CA ALA A 221 1.38 3.67 -12.80
C ALA A 221 1.31 5.08 -13.42
N MET A 222 1.05 6.11 -12.60
CA MET A 222 1.04 7.50 -13.05
C MET A 222 2.42 7.97 -13.52
N SER A 223 3.50 7.57 -12.87
CA SER A 223 4.87 7.91 -13.29
C SER A 223 5.19 7.37 -14.68
N TYR A 224 4.64 6.19 -15.04
CA TYR A 224 4.71 5.62 -16.39
C TYR A 224 3.71 6.24 -17.38
N ARG A 225 3.00 7.31 -17.00
CA ARG A 225 2.00 8.02 -17.81
C ARG A 225 0.85 7.12 -18.26
N LEU A 226 0.53 6.11 -17.47
CA LEU A 226 -0.63 5.26 -17.76
C LEU A 226 -1.94 6.02 -17.50
N PRO A 227 -2.95 5.90 -18.35
CA PRO A 227 -4.31 6.21 -17.97
C PRO A 227 -4.72 5.38 -16.75
N VAL A 228 -5.32 6.01 -15.74
CA VAL A 228 -5.71 5.33 -14.51
C VAL A 228 -7.22 5.37 -14.31
N ILE A 229 -7.78 4.26 -13.82
CA ILE A 229 -9.17 4.14 -13.37
C ILE A 229 -9.10 3.72 -11.91
N VAL A 230 -9.62 4.55 -11.03
CA VAL A 230 -9.53 4.34 -9.59
C VAL A 230 -10.88 4.55 -8.91
N SER A 231 -11.06 3.97 -7.73
CA SER A 231 -12.24 4.26 -6.92
C SER A 231 -12.25 5.72 -6.47
N ASP A 232 -13.44 6.29 -6.35
CA ASP A 232 -13.65 7.63 -5.79
C ASP A 232 -13.56 7.59 -4.26
N ILE A 233 -12.33 7.55 -3.78
CA ILE A 233 -11.99 7.61 -2.35
C ILE A 233 -10.98 8.74 -2.10
N PRO A 234 -10.96 9.35 -0.91
CA PRO A 234 -10.13 10.53 -0.61
C PRO A 234 -8.62 10.35 -0.81
N ALA A 235 -8.14 9.11 -0.90
CA ALA A 235 -6.71 8.80 -0.99
C ALA A 235 -6.20 8.59 -2.43
N ASN A 236 -7.10 8.57 -3.44
CA ASN A 236 -6.78 8.37 -4.86
C ASN A 236 -6.76 9.68 -5.65
#